data_e9eef314c85fa3a03de937a10a43321d
#
_entry.id   e9eef314c85fa3a03de937a10a43321d
#
_cell.length_a   1.000
_cell.length_b   1.000
_cell.length_c   1.000
_cell.angle_alpha   90.00
_cell.angle_beta   90.00
_cell.angle_gamma   90.00
#
_symmetry.space_group_name_H-M   'P 1'
#
loop_
_entity.id
_entity.type
_entity.pdbx_description
1 polymer ?
#
loop_
_entity_poly.entity_id
_entity_poly.type
_entity_poly.pdbx_seq_one_letter_code
_entity_poly.pdbx_strand_id
1 'polypeptide(L)'
;SRAGHYPMDFQRLGLFGRIGSLTENMDIPGVKKVDPLRKGWETTLSREAKDALATLRKTGEITSATKEITLNKNEKSMRIVTPRSEVLTGSKIMRGKIIESAKLSSFQTIALMSLDGKNLADSRKILLIQLTDLSNNGLRFEDKSRRVLLSWGSLPQMLERGSAEITLALSSKAQI
;
A
#
# COMPACT_ATOMS: atom_id res chain seq x y z
N SER A 1 -2.29 20.39 -24.00
CA SER A 1 -2.17 18.94 -23.94
C SER A 1 -3.06 18.43 -22.81
N ARG A 2 -4.06 17.62 -23.12
CA ARG A 2 -4.82 16.89 -22.09
C ARG A 2 -3.84 15.90 -21.47
N ALA A 3 -3.42 16.13 -20.24
CA ALA A 3 -2.76 15.10 -19.43
C ALA A 3 -3.78 13.98 -19.23
N GLY A 4 -3.70 12.95 -20.08
CA GLY A 4 -4.57 11.78 -19.95
C GLY A 4 -4.26 11.07 -18.66
N HIS A 5 -5.26 10.89 -17.80
CA HIS A 5 -5.08 10.08 -16.62
C HIS A 5 -4.99 8.62 -17.05
N TYR A 6 -3.87 7.98 -16.76
CA TYR A 6 -3.71 6.55 -16.98
C TYR A 6 -4.77 5.77 -16.21
N PRO A 7 -5.30 4.67 -16.80
CA PRO A 7 -6.24 3.81 -16.10
C PRO A 7 -5.69 3.36 -14.74
N MET A 8 -6.52 3.42 -13.71
CA MET A 8 -6.11 3.05 -12.35
C MET A 8 -5.59 1.61 -12.24
N ASP A 9 -6.13 0.71 -13.06
CA ASP A 9 -5.65 -0.68 -13.10
C ASP A 9 -4.23 -0.77 -13.65
N PHE A 10 -3.87 0.05 -14.65
CA PHE A 10 -2.50 0.15 -15.14
C PHE A 10 -1.55 0.66 -14.06
N GLN A 11 -1.94 1.72 -13.34
CA GLN A 11 -1.13 2.26 -12.25
C GLN A 11 -0.89 1.22 -11.14
N ARG A 12 -1.91 0.41 -10.80
CA ARG A 12 -1.79 -0.67 -9.81
C ARG A 12 -0.87 -1.80 -10.23
N LEU A 13 -0.75 -2.07 -11.54
CA LEU A 13 0.23 -3.03 -12.06
C LEU A 13 1.68 -2.65 -11.74
N GLY A 14 1.96 -1.39 -11.40
CA GLY A 14 3.26 -0.95 -10.91
C GLY A 14 3.71 -1.63 -9.60
N LEU A 15 2.77 -2.17 -8.81
CA LEU A 15 3.10 -3.03 -7.66
C LEU A 15 3.57 -4.42 -8.08
N PHE A 16 3.00 -4.97 -9.15
CA PHE A 16 3.36 -6.29 -9.65
C PHE A 16 4.68 -6.28 -10.40
N GLY A 17 4.92 -5.28 -11.24
CA GLY A 17 6.10 -5.21 -12.11
C GLY A 17 6.72 -3.81 -12.16
N ARG A 18 7.91 -3.73 -12.74
CA ARG A 18 8.57 -2.45 -12.95
C ARG A 18 7.90 -1.71 -14.11
N ILE A 19 7.38 -0.53 -13.83
CA ILE A 19 6.80 0.39 -14.83
C ILE A 19 7.61 1.68 -14.80
N GLY A 20 8.07 2.12 -15.97
CA GLY A 20 8.77 3.38 -16.15
C GLY A 20 8.15 4.19 -17.30
N SER A 21 8.40 5.49 -17.32
CA SER A 21 8.07 6.34 -18.47
C SER A 21 9.27 6.44 -19.40
N LEU A 22 9.03 6.33 -20.71
CA LEU A 22 10.01 6.66 -21.73
C LEU A 22 9.69 8.07 -22.26
N THR A 23 10.63 8.99 -22.12
CA THR A 23 10.50 10.37 -22.63
C THR A 23 10.92 10.51 -24.08
N GLU A 24 11.64 9.52 -24.61
CA GLU A 24 12.12 9.49 -25.99
C GLU A 24 11.75 8.16 -26.67
N ASN A 25 11.76 8.15 -28.00
CA ASN A 25 11.50 6.95 -28.81
C ASN A 25 12.70 5.99 -28.82
N MET A 26 13.24 5.67 -27.65
CA MET A 26 14.33 4.73 -27.48
C MET A 26 13.81 3.29 -27.41
N ASP A 27 14.46 2.40 -28.15
CA ASP A 27 14.25 0.97 -27.99
C ASP A 27 15.23 0.43 -26.94
N ILE A 28 14.68 0.05 -25.79
CA ILE A 28 15.46 -0.56 -24.70
C ILE A 28 15.27 -2.07 -24.80
N PRO A 29 16.36 -2.85 -24.99
CA PRO A 29 16.26 -4.30 -25.06
C PRO A 29 15.56 -4.90 -23.83
N GLY A 30 14.62 -5.82 -24.05
CA GLY A 30 13.85 -6.47 -22.99
C GLY A 30 12.71 -5.64 -22.39
N VAL A 31 12.52 -4.39 -22.81
CA VAL A 31 11.41 -3.54 -22.36
C VAL A 31 10.27 -3.57 -23.37
N LYS A 32 9.06 -3.88 -22.89
CA LYS A 32 7.85 -3.80 -23.71
C LYS A 32 7.23 -2.41 -23.59
N LYS A 33 7.06 -1.73 -24.70
CA LYS A 33 6.33 -0.46 -24.77
C LYS A 33 4.83 -0.72 -24.66
N VAL A 34 4.18 -0.05 -23.73
CA VAL A 34 2.72 -0.13 -23.51
C VAL A 34 2.18 1.30 -23.54
N ASP A 35 1.19 1.56 -24.38
CA ASP A 35 0.41 2.79 -24.31
C ASP A 35 -0.89 2.51 -23.54
N PRO A 36 -0.98 2.87 -22.25
CA PRO A 36 -2.14 2.55 -21.43
C PRO A 36 -3.38 3.37 -21.77
N LEU A 37 -3.25 4.39 -22.61
CA LEU A 37 -4.38 5.19 -23.11
C LEU A 37 -5.03 4.56 -24.34
N ARG A 38 -4.35 3.64 -25.01
CA ARG A 38 -4.87 2.93 -26.17
C ARG A 38 -5.85 1.84 -25.75
N LYS A 39 -6.99 1.74 -26.44
CA LYS A 39 -7.93 0.63 -26.24
C LYS A 39 -7.23 -0.72 -26.51
N GLY A 40 -7.38 -1.66 -25.58
CA GLY A 40 -6.76 -2.98 -25.70
C GLY A 40 -5.27 -3.01 -25.32
N TRP A 41 -4.77 -2.02 -24.59
CA TRP A 41 -3.38 -1.97 -24.09
C TRP A 41 -2.95 -3.24 -23.36
N GLU A 42 -3.91 -3.95 -22.74
CA GLU A 42 -3.67 -5.17 -21.99
C GLU A 42 -3.11 -6.30 -22.87
N THR A 43 -3.36 -6.26 -24.18
CA THR A 43 -2.89 -7.32 -25.10
C THR A 43 -1.38 -7.39 -25.17
N THR A 44 -0.69 -6.28 -24.93
CA THR A 44 0.79 -6.17 -24.98
C THR A 44 1.48 -6.63 -23.68
N LEU A 45 0.72 -6.85 -22.61
CA LEU A 45 1.27 -7.32 -21.33
C LEU A 45 1.81 -8.75 -21.41
N SER A 46 2.77 -9.09 -20.54
CA SER A 46 3.18 -10.48 -20.33
C SER A 46 2.02 -11.32 -19.78
N ARG A 47 2.14 -12.64 -19.85
CA ARG A 47 1.14 -13.55 -19.31
C ARG A 47 0.91 -13.31 -17.82
N GLU A 48 1.99 -13.20 -17.05
CA GLU A 48 1.95 -12.98 -15.60
C GLU A 48 1.28 -11.65 -15.26
N ALA A 49 1.54 -10.59 -16.03
CA ALA A 49 0.90 -9.30 -15.83
C ALA A 49 -0.59 -9.31 -16.19
N LYS A 50 -0.99 -10.09 -17.21
CA LYS A 50 -2.41 -10.33 -17.55
C LYS A 50 -3.12 -11.08 -16.43
N ASP A 51 -2.50 -12.10 -15.87
CA ASP A 51 -3.05 -12.88 -14.76
C ASP A 51 -3.19 -12.03 -13.49
N ALA A 52 -2.19 -11.19 -13.18
CA ALA A 52 -2.26 -10.22 -12.09
C ALA A 52 -3.38 -9.19 -12.29
N LEU A 53 -3.55 -8.69 -13.51
CA LEU A 53 -4.63 -7.77 -13.88
C LEU A 53 -6.00 -8.43 -13.77
N ALA A 54 -6.14 -9.67 -14.22
CA ALA A 54 -7.38 -10.44 -14.09
C ALA A 54 -7.75 -10.68 -12.62
N THR A 55 -6.77 -11.03 -11.78
CA THR A 55 -6.94 -11.17 -10.34
C THR A 55 -7.37 -9.86 -9.70
N LEU A 56 -6.69 -8.75 -10.02
CA LEU A 56 -7.04 -7.41 -9.54
C LEU A 56 -8.48 -7.03 -9.90
N ARG A 57 -8.92 -7.32 -11.11
CA ARG A 57 -10.29 -7.02 -11.57
C ARG A 57 -11.34 -7.88 -10.89
N LYS A 58 -11.02 -9.15 -10.66
CA LYS A 58 -11.93 -10.14 -10.04
C LYS A 58 -12.05 -9.92 -8.52
N THR A 59 -10.93 -9.78 -7.82
CA THR A 59 -10.88 -9.78 -6.35
C THR A 59 -10.63 -8.41 -5.75
N GLY A 60 -10.14 -7.46 -6.54
CA GLY A 60 -9.65 -6.16 -6.06
C GLY A 60 -8.24 -6.23 -5.49
N GLU A 61 -7.59 -7.39 -5.48
CA GLU A 61 -6.28 -7.60 -4.88
C GLU A 61 -5.17 -7.67 -5.92
N ILE A 62 -4.02 -7.07 -5.60
CA ILE A 62 -2.78 -7.21 -6.35
C ILE A 62 -1.62 -7.40 -5.37
N THR A 63 -0.73 -8.33 -5.71
CA THR A 63 0.46 -8.64 -4.93
C THR A 63 1.71 -8.29 -5.74
N SER A 64 2.72 -7.72 -5.09
CA SER A 64 4.01 -7.39 -5.72
C SER A 64 4.75 -8.62 -6.24
N ALA A 65 5.68 -8.42 -7.17
CA ALA A 65 6.54 -9.49 -7.70
C ALA A 65 7.33 -10.20 -6.60
N THR A 66 7.74 -9.48 -5.54
CA THR A 66 8.42 -10.05 -4.36
C THR A 66 7.48 -10.77 -3.41
N LYS A 67 6.16 -10.69 -3.64
CA LYS A 67 5.10 -11.23 -2.78
C LYS A 67 5.05 -10.62 -1.36
N GLU A 68 5.77 -9.54 -1.14
CA GLU A 68 5.84 -8.87 0.16
C GLU A 68 4.74 -7.82 0.34
N ILE A 69 4.28 -7.19 -0.73
CA ILE A 69 3.28 -6.12 -0.69
C ILE A 69 1.98 -6.63 -1.33
N THR A 70 0.88 -6.52 -0.60
CA THR A 70 -0.46 -6.82 -1.09
C THR A 70 -1.36 -5.60 -0.90
N LEU A 71 -2.01 -5.16 -1.97
CA LEU A 71 -2.99 -4.09 -1.97
C LEU A 71 -4.37 -4.67 -2.30
N ASN A 72 -5.39 -4.34 -1.52
CA ASN A 72 -6.78 -4.67 -1.82
C ASN A 72 -7.61 -3.38 -1.97
N LYS A 73 -8.01 -3.07 -3.21
CA LYS A 73 -8.76 -1.84 -3.52
C LYS A 73 -10.20 -1.85 -2.99
N ASN A 74 -10.81 -3.04 -2.88
CA ASN A 74 -12.20 -3.17 -2.42
C ASN A 74 -12.29 -2.97 -0.91
N GLU A 75 -11.30 -3.47 -0.18
CA GLU A 75 -11.21 -3.31 1.27
C GLU A 75 -10.45 -2.04 1.68
N LYS A 76 -9.87 -1.32 0.72
CA LYS A 76 -9.00 -0.16 0.97
C LYS A 76 -7.91 -0.51 1.98
N SER A 77 -7.25 -1.64 1.79
CA SER A 77 -6.22 -2.13 2.69
C SER A 77 -4.92 -2.40 1.96
N MET A 78 -3.82 -2.26 2.68
CA MET A 78 -2.48 -2.62 2.24
C MET A 78 -1.80 -3.44 3.33
N ARG A 79 -1.07 -4.46 2.89
CA ARG A 79 -0.27 -5.31 3.76
C ARG A 79 1.14 -5.41 3.20
N ILE A 80 2.13 -5.20 4.05
CA ILE A 80 3.53 -5.45 3.77
C ILE A 80 4.02 -6.49 4.75
N VAL A 81 4.59 -7.58 4.25
CA VAL A 81 5.13 -8.67 5.07
C VAL A 81 6.51 -9.02 4.57
N THR A 82 7.52 -8.65 5.33
CA THR A 82 8.92 -8.97 5.09
C THR A 82 9.47 -9.80 6.25
N PRO A 83 10.67 -10.38 6.14
CA PRO A 83 11.26 -11.09 7.29
C PRO A 83 11.45 -10.21 8.53
N ARG A 84 11.66 -8.90 8.37
CA ARG A 84 12.01 -7.97 9.46
C ARG A 84 10.94 -6.96 9.81
N SER A 85 9.87 -6.88 9.03
CA SER A 85 8.78 -5.93 9.27
C SER A 85 7.45 -6.43 8.73
N GLU A 86 6.38 -6.06 9.43
CA GLU A 86 5.02 -6.20 8.96
C GLU A 86 4.31 -4.85 9.09
N VAL A 87 3.58 -4.45 8.06
CA VAL A 87 2.78 -3.21 8.07
C VAL A 87 1.38 -3.54 7.57
N LEU A 88 0.39 -3.20 8.36
CA LEU A 88 -1.03 -3.39 8.06
C LEU A 88 -1.70 -2.02 8.02
N THR A 89 -2.32 -1.68 6.90
CA THR A 89 -3.02 -0.40 6.71
C THR A 89 -4.45 -0.64 6.26
N GLY A 90 -5.42 -0.07 6.97
CA GLY A 90 -6.85 -0.21 6.67
C GLY A 90 -7.73 0.15 7.85
N SER A 91 -9.03 -0.15 7.74
CA SER A 91 -10.05 0.10 8.77
C SER A 91 -10.80 -1.15 9.24
N LYS A 92 -10.44 -2.31 8.73
CA LYS A 92 -11.03 -3.61 9.07
C LYS A 92 -9.99 -4.50 9.75
N ILE A 93 -10.39 -5.70 10.17
CA ILE A 93 -9.46 -6.72 10.65
C ILE A 93 -8.43 -7.01 9.59
N MET A 94 -7.16 -6.91 9.95
CA MET A 94 -6.03 -7.16 9.07
C MET A 94 -5.07 -8.16 9.71
N ARG A 95 -4.49 -9.04 8.89
CA ARG A 95 -3.59 -10.10 9.34
C ARG A 95 -2.30 -10.12 8.54
N GLY A 96 -1.17 -10.06 9.27
CA GLY A 96 0.15 -10.40 8.77
C GLY A 96 0.50 -11.87 9.08
N LYS A 97 1.75 -12.17 9.24
CA LYS A 97 2.23 -13.46 9.77
C LYS A 97 2.31 -13.47 11.29
N ILE A 98 2.73 -12.35 11.87
CA ILE A 98 2.97 -12.18 13.31
C ILE A 98 1.92 -11.27 13.92
N ILE A 99 1.50 -10.24 13.21
CA ILE A 99 0.56 -9.24 13.72
C ILE A 99 -0.85 -9.45 13.19
N GLU A 100 -1.82 -9.34 14.08
CA GLU A 100 -3.24 -9.20 13.75
C GLU A 100 -3.77 -7.93 14.41
N SER A 101 -4.53 -7.13 13.68
CA SER A 101 -5.23 -5.96 14.20
C SER A 101 -6.74 -6.11 14.05
N ALA A 102 -7.46 -5.80 15.12
CA ALA A 102 -8.90 -5.87 15.18
C ALA A 102 -9.47 -4.63 15.89
N LYS A 103 -10.80 -4.45 15.83
CA LYS A 103 -11.52 -3.35 16.51
C LYS A 103 -10.91 -1.98 16.24
N LEU A 104 -10.50 -1.73 15.00
CA LEU A 104 -9.97 -0.44 14.61
C LEU A 104 -11.07 0.62 14.64
N SER A 105 -10.82 1.75 15.32
CA SER A 105 -11.78 2.86 15.42
C SER A 105 -11.84 3.71 14.16
N SER A 106 -10.77 3.70 13.34
CA SER A 106 -10.64 4.47 12.10
C SER A 106 -9.71 3.77 11.11
N PHE A 107 -9.49 4.39 9.96
CA PHE A 107 -8.44 3.98 9.04
C PHE A 107 -7.08 4.29 9.66
N GLN A 108 -6.24 3.29 9.83
CA GLN A 108 -4.94 3.44 10.50
C GLN A 108 -3.91 2.45 9.98
N THR A 109 -2.66 2.73 10.27
CA THR A 109 -1.53 1.86 9.97
C THR A 109 -0.94 1.33 11.26
N ILE A 110 -0.79 0.00 11.32
CA ILE A 110 -0.10 -0.69 12.40
C ILE A 110 1.16 -1.31 11.81
N ALA A 111 2.32 -0.99 12.37
CA ALA A 111 3.59 -1.51 11.89
C ALA A 111 4.38 -2.19 13.02
N LEU A 112 5.04 -3.28 12.67
CA LEU A 112 5.92 -4.05 13.55
C LEU A 112 7.28 -4.17 12.88
N MET A 113 8.36 -3.78 13.56
CA MET A 113 9.71 -3.73 13.00
C MET A 113 10.73 -4.31 13.98
N SER A 114 11.62 -5.16 13.46
CA SER A 114 12.80 -5.61 14.19
C SER A 114 13.86 -4.51 14.29
N LEU A 115 14.34 -4.21 15.48
CA LEU A 115 15.38 -3.22 15.75
C LEU A 115 16.78 -3.83 15.93
N ASP A 116 16.88 -5.15 16.03
CA ASP A 116 18.16 -5.86 16.22
C ASP A 116 18.68 -6.54 14.94
N GLY A 117 18.05 -6.24 13.79
CA GLY A 117 18.46 -6.75 12.48
C GLY A 117 18.09 -8.20 12.22
N LYS A 118 17.46 -8.89 13.15
CA LYS A 118 16.97 -10.26 13.01
C LYS A 118 15.61 -10.31 12.33
N ASN A 119 15.17 -11.49 11.94
CA ASN A 119 13.80 -11.69 11.52
C ASN A 119 12.86 -11.42 12.70
N LEU A 120 11.64 -10.96 12.43
CA LEU A 120 10.65 -10.63 13.48
C LEU A 120 10.41 -11.81 14.43
N ALA A 121 10.36 -13.04 13.93
CA ALA A 121 10.15 -14.23 14.75
C ALA A 121 11.29 -14.50 15.76
N ASP A 122 12.51 -14.03 15.47
CA ASP A 122 13.72 -14.25 16.25
C ASP A 122 14.22 -12.99 16.96
N SER A 123 13.56 -11.84 16.70
CA SER A 123 13.97 -10.55 17.24
C SER A 123 13.66 -10.46 18.73
N ARG A 124 14.60 -9.86 19.45
CA ARG A 124 14.45 -9.55 20.88
C ARG A 124 14.14 -8.09 21.14
N LYS A 125 14.22 -7.26 20.09
CA LYS A 125 13.86 -5.84 20.12
C LYS A 125 12.94 -5.53 18.96
N ILE A 126 11.70 -5.21 19.27
CA ILE A 126 10.66 -4.96 18.29
C ILE A 126 10.01 -3.60 18.58
N LEU A 127 9.85 -2.80 17.54
CA LEU A 127 9.10 -1.55 17.58
C LEU A 127 7.70 -1.79 17.03
N LEU A 128 6.70 -1.46 17.83
CA LEU A 128 5.30 -1.40 17.42
C LEU A 128 4.91 0.07 17.20
N ILE A 129 4.33 0.37 16.03
CA ILE A 129 3.90 1.72 15.65
C ILE A 129 2.42 1.66 15.30
N GLN A 130 1.66 2.62 15.83
CA GLN A 130 0.28 2.89 15.44
C GLN A 130 0.19 4.31 14.90
N LEU A 131 -0.30 4.47 13.68
CA LEU A 131 -0.46 5.74 12.99
C LEU A 131 -1.92 5.92 12.56
N THR A 132 -2.46 7.08 12.86
CA THR A 132 -3.76 7.55 12.39
C THR A 132 -3.57 8.71 11.41
N ASP A 133 -4.56 9.55 11.20
CA ASP A 133 -4.46 10.72 10.33
C ASP A 133 -3.91 11.93 11.10
N LEU A 134 -3.11 12.74 10.41
CA LEU A 134 -2.58 14.01 10.91
C LEU A 134 -2.93 15.10 9.89
N SER A 135 -3.52 16.19 10.36
CA SER A 135 -3.89 17.32 9.50
C SER A 135 -3.62 18.65 10.20
N ASN A 136 -3.40 19.70 9.42
CA ASN A 136 -3.40 21.05 9.96
C ASN A 136 -4.83 21.48 10.32
N ASN A 137 -4.96 22.28 11.34
CA ASN A 137 -6.25 22.90 11.68
C ASN A 137 -6.76 23.72 10.49
N GLY A 138 -8.03 23.49 10.07
CA GLY A 138 -8.60 24.16 8.91
C GLY A 138 -8.12 23.65 7.55
N LEU A 139 -7.43 22.53 7.47
CA LEU A 139 -7.15 21.83 6.20
C LEU A 139 -8.46 21.48 5.50
N ARG A 140 -8.60 21.89 4.24
CA ARG A 140 -9.82 21.63 3.46
C ARG A 140 -9.53 21.07 2.09
N PHE A 141 -10.26 20.04 1.72
CA PHE A 141 -10.34 19.50 0.38
C PHE A 141 -11.70 19.82 -0.25
N GLU A 142 -11.80 19.77 -1.56
CA GLU A 142 -13.03 19.95 -2.32
C GLU A 142 -14.07 18.90 -1.94
N ASP A 143 -13.63 17.66 -1.82
CA ASP A 143 -14.47 16.52 -1.44
C ASP A 143 -13.70 15.46 -0.62
N LYS A 144 -14.40 14.37 -0.28
CA LYS A 144 -13.85 13.25 0.48
C LYS A 144 -12.76 12.46 -0.26
N SER A 145 -12.58 12.65 -1.57
CA SER A 145 -11.52 12.01 -2.34
C SER A 145 -10.13 12.57 -2.04
N ARG A 146 -10.08 13.76 -1.41
CA ARG A 146 -8.85 14.50 -1.07
C ARG A 146 -7.94 14.78 -2.28
N ARG A 147 -8.50 14.87 -3.50
CA ARG A 147 -7.72 15.09 -4.72
C ARG A 147 -7.42 16.56 -4.98
N VAL A 148 -8.33 17.45 -4.60
CA VAL A 148 -8.19 18.89 -4.80
C VAL A 148 -8.12 19.54 -3.43
N LEU A 149 -6.97 20.15 -3.14
CA LEU A 149 -6.73 20.87 -1.91
C LEU A 149 -7.20 22.32 -2.07
N LEU A 150 -8.09 22.76 -1.19
CA LEU A 150 -8.61 24.13 -1.14
C LEU A 150 -7.87 25.01 -0.15
N SER A 151 -7.42 24.43 0.97
CA SER A 151 -6.69 25.15 2.02
C SER A 151 -5.75 24.22 2.75
N TRP A 152 -4.51 24.65 2.96
CA TRP A 152 -3.52 23.95 3.78
C TRP A 152 -3.83 24.01 5.28
N GLY A 153 -4.72 24.91 5.70
CA GLY A 153 -4.94 25.18 7.11
C GLY A 153 -3.74 25.87 7.79
N SER A 154 -3.71 25.81 9.09
CA SER A 154 -2.67 26.42 9.94
C SER A 154 -2.35 25.53 11.15
N LEU A 155 -1.33 25.90 11.94
CA LEU A 155 -1.10 25.29 13.25
C LEU A 155 -2.24 25.62 14.24
N PRO A 156 -2.49 24.77 15.24
CA PRO A 156 -1.77 23.54 15.56
C PRO A 156 -2.15 22.38 14.62
N GLN A 157 -1.27 21.38 14.54
CA GLN A 157 -1.60 20.12 13.89
C GLN A 157 -2.60 19.33 14.75
N MET A 158 -3.58 18.73 14.08
CA MET A 158 -4.62 17.92 14.67
C MET A 158 -4.35 16.45 14.39
N LEU A 159 -4.13 15.67 15.46
CA LEU A 159 -3.96 14.23 15.39
C LEU A 159 -5.31 13.55 15.54
N GLU A 160 -5.68 12.67 14.61
CA GLU A 160 -6.87 11.83 14.77
C GLU A 160 -6.65 10.80 15.89
N ARG A 161 -7.56 10.79 16.87
CA ARG A 161 -7.53 9.79 17.93
C ARG A 161 -7.96 8.44 17.38
N GLY A 162 -7.10 7.43 17.52
CA GLY A 162 -7.39 6.06 17.10
C GLY A 162 -7.17 5.03 18.20
N SER A 163 -7.90 3.93 18.10
CA SER A 163 -7.71 2.73 18.94
C SER A 163 -7.72 1.49 18.06
N ALA A 164 -6.97 0.47 18.49
CA ALA A 164 -6.93 -0.85 17.87
C ALA A 164 -6.67 -1.91 18.93
N GLU A 165 -7.18 -3.10 18.71
CA GLU A 165 -6.77 -4.30 19.43
C GLU A 165 -5.72 -5.00 18.56
N ILE A 166 -4.54 -5.25 19.13
CA ILE A 166 -3.39 -5.80 18.42
C ILE A 166 -2.97 -7.10 19.10
N THR A 167 -2.94 -8.18 18.33
CA THR A 167 -2.44 -9.49 18.76
C THR A 167 -1.14 -9.79 18.04
N LEU A 168 -0.12 -10.21 18.81
CA LEU A 168 1.20 -10.57 18.29
C LEU A 168 1.51 -12.04 18.59
N ALA A 169 1.84 -12.80 17.53
CA ALA A 169 2.31 -14.18 17.64
C ALA A 169 3.86 -14.19 17.75
N LEU A 170 4.38 -13.75 18.89
CA LEU A 170 5.81 -13.70 19.17
C LEU A 170 6.24 -14.86 20.05
N SER A 171 7.53 -15.26 19.94
CA SER A 171 8.11 -16.16 20.93
C SER A 171 8.20 -15.47 22.29
N SER A 172 8.18 -16.25 23.39
CA SER A 172 8.29 -15.73 24.75
C SER A 172 9.59 -14.95 25.05
N LYS A 173 10.54 -14.95 24.10
CA LYS A 173 11.83 -14.25 24.19
C LYS A 173 11.83 -12.87 23.57
N ALA A 174 10.77 -12.47 22.87
CA ALA A 174 10.68 -11.16 22.25
C ALA A 174 10.34 -10.08 23.29
N GLN A 175 10.93 -8.90 23.12
CA GLN A 175 10.61 -7.67 23.87
C GLN A 175 10.02 -6.64 22.89
N ILE A 176 8.98 -5.99 23.31
CA ILE A 176 8.28 -4.95 22.56
C ILE A 176 8.59 -3.59 23.19
#